data_effabebadcabd0798bd65a4e0e2a142a
#
_entry.id   effabebadcabd0798bd65a4e0e2a142a
#
_cell.length_a   1.000
_cell.length_b   1.000
_cell.length_c   1.000
_cell.angle_alpha   90.00
_cell.angle_beta   90.00
_cell.angle_gamma   90.00
#
_symmetry.space_group_name_H-M   'P 1'
#
loop_
_entity.id
_entity.type
_entity.pdbx_description
1 polymer ?
#
loop_
_entity_poly.entity_id
_entity_poly.type
_entity_poly.pdbx_seq_one_letter_code
_entity_poly.pdbx_strand_id
1 'polypeptide(L)'
;MGWFVPTSSAHIETSSNLYTLDIPNKEVRIGLMYSLLPLYATTKAGRGMTAAAKMSLALMKDDIEGALQLLQAFLLTVPYCDNANSEGHYQQMLYIIMSLLGQFNGLDVEVHTPRGRVDMVMRSPDALYLFELKLNKDAATAMKQINLKDYASKFALCNLPIVKVGINFDSEQRTISDRSLELIYDALTLRNG
;
A
#
# COMPACT_ATOMS: atom_id res chain seq x y z
N MET A 1 16.08 -8.10 -23.17
CA MET A 1 16.40 -6.76 -22.63
C MET A 1 15.09 -6.05 -22.39
N GLY A 2 14.67 -5.99 -21.13
CA GLY A 2 13.42 -5.32 -20.76
C GLY A 2 13.70 -3.83 -20.52
N TRP A 3 12.93 -2.98 -21.12
CA TRP A 3 13.02 -1.53 -20.99
C TRP A 3 12.09 -1.07 -19.88
N PHE A 4 12.62 -0.33 -18.92
CA PHE A 4 11.82 0.37 -17.92
C PHE A 4 11.38 1.72 -18.50
N VAL A 5 10.08 2.01 -18.47
CA VAL A 5 9.49 3.31 -18.82
C VAL A 5 8.60 3.72 -17.64
N PRO A 6 8.85 4.77 -16.88
CA PRO A 6 8.16 5.13 -15.63
C PRO A 6 7.07 6.17 -15.73
N THR A 7 6.10 6.13 -14.85
CA THR A 7 5.10 7.19 -14.59
C THR A 7 5.20 7.88 -13.22
N SER A 8 6.25 7.64 -12.43
CA SER A 8 6.55 8.47 -11.27
C SER A 8 8.02 8.86 -11.28
N SER A 9 8.26 10.05 -11.80
CA SER A 9 9.38 10.95 -11.77
C SER A 9 10.64 10.51 -11.01
N ALA A 10 11.48 9.70 -11.65
CA ALA A 10 12.92 9.85 -11.51
C ALA A 10 13.41 10.57 -12.78
N HIS A 11 13.85 11.82 -12.64
CA HIS A 11 14.44 12.57 -13.75
C HIS A 11 15.92 12.19 -13.85
N ILE A 12 16.30 11.58 -14.96
CA ILE A 12 17.72 11.37 -15.31
C ILE A 12 18.03 12.35 -16.43
N GLU A 13 18.84 13.38 -16.13
CA GLU A 13 19.37 14.28 -17.14
C GLU A 13 20.58 13.64 -17.82
N THR A 14 20.45 13.29 -19.07
CA THR A 14 21.58 13.11 -19.97
C THR A 14 21.51 14.21 -21.02
N SER A 15 22.47 15.06 -21.03
CA SER A 15 22.86 16.23 -21.85
C SER A 15 21.88 16.88 -22.84
N SER A 16 20.64 16.43 -23.04
CA SER A 16 19.57 17.14 -23.79
C SER A 16 18.17 16.51 -23.75
N ASN A 17 17.93 15.36 -23.10
CA ASN A 17 16.60 14.74 -23.09
C ASN A 17 16.18 14.36 -21.67
N LEU A 18 14.99 14.79 -21.28
CA LEU A 18 14.33 14.39 -20.06
C LEU A 18 13.56 13.08 -20.34
N TYR A 19 13.88 12.02 -19.61
CA TYR A 19 13.19 10.73 -19.71
C TYR A 19 12.39 10.48 -18.43
N THR A 20 11.13 10.09 -18.60
CA THR A 20 10.31 9.56 -17.51
C THR A 20 10.38 8.04 -17.57
N LEU A 21 10.73 7.33 -16.47
CA LEU A 21 10.88 5.88 -16.41
C LEU A 21 9.64 5.22 -15.78
N ASP A 22 8.96 4.19 -16.33
CA ASP A 22 7.81 3.46 -15.75
C ASP A 22 7.99 1.95 -15.85
N ILE A 23 7.27 1.22 -15.06
CA ILE A 23 7.20 -0.24 -15.18
C ILE A 23 6.22 -0.56 -16.31
N PRO A 24 6.68 -1.15 -17.44
CA PRO A 24 5.91 -1.18 -18.70
C PRO A 24 4.63 -2.00 -18.64
N ASN A 25 4.52 -2.96 -17.74
CA ASN A 25 3.33 -3.79 -17.57
C ASN A 25 3.29 -4.51 -16.22
N LYS A 26 2.16 -5.18 -15.94
CA LYS A 26 1.88 -5.90 -14.71
C LYS A 26 2.87 -7.05 -14.46
N GLU A 27 3.24 -7.78 -15.49
CA GLU A 27 4.13 -8.94 -15.39
C GLU A 27 5.54 -8.51 -14.96
N VAL A 28 6.05 -7.42 -15.54
CA VAL A 28 7.35 -6.86 -15.16
C VAL A 28 7.30 -6.31 -13.74
N ARG A 29 6.20 -5.66 -13.33
CA ARG A 29 5.99 -5.19 -11.96
C ARG A 29 6.03 -6.36 -10.98
N ILE A 30 5.27 -7.42 -11.24
CA ILE A 30 5.24 -8.61 -10.39
C ILE A 30 6.63 -9.24 -10.31
N GLY A 31 7.32 -9.44 -11.43
CA GLY A 31 8.68 -9.98 -11.46
C GLY A 31 9.68 -9.16 -10.66
N LEU A 32 9.61 -7.82 -10.77
CA LEU A 32 10.43 -6.90 -9.98
C LEU A 32 10.12 -7.03 -8.48
N MET A 33 8.84 -7.01 -8.08
CA MET A 33 8.44 -7.13 -6.68
C MET A 33 8.87 -8.48 -6.09
N TYR A 34 8.80 -9.58 -6.88
CA TYR A 34 9.35 -10.87 -6.47
C TYR A 34 10.84 -10.84 -6.20
N SER A 35 11.60 -10.12 -7.02
CA SER A 35 13.05 -9.98 -6.82
C SER A 35 13.41 -9.07 -5.65
N LEU A 36 12.55 -8.12 -5.29
CA LEU A 36 12.75 -7.23 -4.16
C LEU A 36 12.30 -7.84 -2.83
N LEU A 37 11.26 -8.69 -2.83
CA LEU A 37 10.72 -9.26 -1.59
C LEU A 37 11.78 -9.90 -0.67
N PRO A 38 12.77 -10.68 -1.16
CA PRO A 38 13.82 -11.24 -0.31
C PRO A 38 14.73 -10.20 0.36
N LEU A 39 14.82 -8.99 -0.18
CA LEU A 39 15.60 -7.90 0.41
C LEU A 39 14.92 -7.30 1.65
N TYR A 40 13.60 -7.40 1.72
CA TYR A 40 12.79 -6.88 2.82
C TYR A 40 12.27 -7.97 3.75
N ALA A 41 12.11 -9.18 3.21
CA ALA A 41 11.60 -10.33 3.93
C ALA A 41 12.42 -11.58 3.54
N THR A 42 13.40 -11.97 4.34
CA THR A 42 14.23 -13.16 4.13
C THR A 42 13.43 -14.46 4.38
N THR A 43 12.31 -14.61 3.68
CA THR A 43 11.49 -15.82 3.73
C THR A 43 11.84 -16.77 2.60
N LYS A 44 11.64 -18.09 2.81
CA LYS A 44 11.66 -19.03 1.68
C LYS A 44 10.61 -18.57 0.65
N ALA A 45 11.00 -18.36 -0.58
CA ALA A 45 10.20 -17.75 -1.64
C ALA A 45 8.75 -18.28 -1.76
N GLY A 46 8.52 -19.58 -1.48
CA GLY A 46 7.18 -20.18 -1.49
C GLY A 46 6.22 -19.70 -0.42
N ARG A 47 6.71 -19.23 0.76
CA ARG A 47 5.83 -18.76 1.83
C ARG A 47 5.26 -17.37 1.54
N GLY A 48 6.07 -16.49 0.95
CA GLY A 48 5.61 -15.17 0.54
C GLY A 48 4.53 -15.24 -0.55
N MET A 49 4.69 -16.15 -1.53
CA MET A 49 3.66 -16.40 -2.55
C MET A 49 2.34 -16.87 -1.97
N THR A 50 2.40 -17.82 -1.02
CA THR A 50 1.17 -18.37 -0.39
C THR A 50 0.45 -17.28 0.42
N ALA A 51 1.18 -16.46 1.16
CA ALA A 51 0.62 -15.34 1.91
C ALA A 51 0.00 -14.30 0.96
N ALA A 52 0.71 -13.89 -0.09
CA ALA A 52 0.21 -12.97 -1.10
C ALA A 52 -1.07 -13.52 -1.78
N ALA A 53 -1.09 -14.79 -2.18
CA ALA A 53 -2.28 -15.39 -2.80
C ALA A 53 -3.49 -15.39 -1.85
N LYS A 54 -3.30 -15.70 -0.56
CA LYS A 54 -4.37 -15.65 0.43
C LYS A 54 -4.87 -14.22 0.66
N MET A 55 -3.96 -13.25 0.78
CA MET A 55 -4.32 -11.83 0.88
C MET A 55 -5.09 -11.36 -0.36
N SER A 56 -4.67 -11.77 -1.56
CA SER A 56 -5.37 -11.47 -2.81
C SER A 56 -6.80 -11.98 -2.78
N LEU A 57 -7.02 -13.23 -2.35
CA LEU A 57 -8.37 -13.80 -2.23
C LEU A 57 -9.24 -13.07 -1.20
N ALA A 58 -8.66 -12.61 -0.09
CA ALA A 58 -9.37 -11.81 0.89
C ALA A 58 -9.81 -10.47 0.29
N LEU A 59 -8.89 -9.76 -0.36
CA LEU A 59 -9.17 -8.48 -0.99
C LEU A 59 -10.16 -8.56 -2.16
N MET A 60 -10.18 -9.68 -2.91
CA MET A 60 -11.21 -9.93 -3.94
C MET A 60 -12.62 -10.09 -3.37
N LYS A 61 -12.74 -10.31 -2.07
CA LYS A 61 -14.01 -10.41 -1.33
C LYS A 61 -14.27 -9.17 -0.49
N ASP A 62 -13.54 -8.07 -0.75
CA ASP A 62 -13.55 -6.84 0.05
C ASP A 62 -13.23 -7.05 1.55
N ASP A 63 -12.59 -8.19 1.89
CA ASP A 63 -12.14 -8.52 3.24
C ASP A 63 -10.76 -7.92 3.50
N ILE A 64 -10.70 -6.58 3.61
CA ILE A 64 -9.46 -5.87 3.94
C ILE A 64 -8.96 -6.25 5.34
N GLU A 65 -9.85 -6.49 6.30
CA GLU A 65 -9.49 -6.91 7.65
C GLU A 65 -8.79 -8.26 7.64
N GLY A 66 -9.33 -9.25 6.95
CA GLY A 66 -8.70 -10.56 6.77
C GLY A 66 -7.37 -10.47 6.03
N ALA A 67 -7.25 -9.59 5.03
CA ALA A 67 -5.99 -9.36 4.33
C ALA A 67 -4.92 -8.78 5.27
N LEU A 68 -5.26 -7.83 6.15
CA LEU A 68 -4.34 -7.25 7.13
C LEU A 68 -3.96 -8.27 8.22
N GLN A 69 -4.87 -9.16 8.63
CA GLN A 69 -4.54 -10.27 9.54
C GLN A 69 -3.53 -11.24 8.92
N LEU A 70 -3.70 -11.58 7.65
CA LEU A 70 -2.75 -12.40 6.90
C LEU A 70 -1.40 -11.71 6.75
N LEU A 71 -1.39 -10.40 6.51
CA LEU A 71 -0.17 -9.59 6.49
C LEU A 71 0.53 -9.61 7.85
N GLN A 72 -0.20 -9.39 8.94
CA GLN A 72 0.31 -9.46 10.31
C GLN A 72 0.97 -10.81 10.58
N ALA A 73 0.28 -11.90 10.26
CA ALA A 73 0.82 -13.25 10.42
C ALA A 73 2.06 -13.50 9.55
N PHE A 74 2.09 -12.97 8.32
CA PHE A 74 3.24 -13.06 7.44
C PHE A 74 4.45 -12.31 8.02
N LEU A 75 4.27 -11.09 8.50
CA LEU A 75 5.34 -10.28 9.09
C LEU A 75 6.03 -10.98 10.26
N LEU A 76 5.28 -11.68 11.10
CA LEU A 76 5.82 -12.50 12.20
C LEU A 76 6.72 -13.65 11.72
N THR A 77 6.65 -14.03 10.45
CA THR A 77 7.52 -15.07 9.86
C THR A 77 8.81 -14.50 9.24
N VAL A 78 8.92 -13.18 9.14
CA VAL A 78 10.07 -12.49 8.55
C VAL A 78 11.22 -12.47 9.57
N PRO A 79 12.41 -13.03 9.24
CA PRO A 79 13.55 -13.03 10.14
C PRO A 79 14.06 -11.61 10.42
N TYR A 80 14.85 -11.48 11.48
CA TYR A 80 15.49 -10.23 11.88
C TYR A 80 16.40 -9.68 10.77
N CYS A 81 16.25 -8.38 10.49
CA CYS A 81 17.23 -7.60 9.73
C CYS A 81 17.45 -6.24 10.41
N ASP A 82 18.69 -5.77 10.42
CA ASP A 82 19.10 -4.58 11.20
C ASP A 82 18.49 -3.26 10.68
N ASN A 83 17.87 -3.27 9.51
CA ASN A 83 17.35 -2.07 8.83
C ASN A 83 15.84 -1.83 9.02
N ALA A 84 15.17 -2.61 9.88
CA ALA A 84 13.71 -2.64 9.99
C ALA A 84 13.08 -1.52 10.86
N ASN A 85 13.85 -0.51 11.29
CA ASN A 85 13.41 0.43 12.32
C ASN A 85 12.88 1.78 11.80
N SER A 86 12.37 1.81 10.57
CA SER A 86 11.79 3.04 10.01
C SER A 86 10.38 2.80 9.46
N GLU A 87 9.51 3.81 9.57
CA GLU A 87 8.17 3.81 8.98
C GLU A 87 8.25 3.54 7.46
N GLY A 88 9.26 4.12 6.78
CA GLY A 88 9.52 3.89 5.36
C GLY A 88 9.84 2.44 5.00
N HIS A 89 10.50 1.68 5.88
CA HIS A 89 10.73 0.25 5.65
C HIS A 89 9.42 -0.54 5.60
N TYR A 90 8.52 -0.30 6.56
CA TYR A 90 7.21 -0.96 6.58
C TYR A 90 6.32 -0.52 5.42
N GLN A 91 6.39 0.75 5.03
CA GLN A 91 5.70 1.28 3.85
C GLN A 91 6.17 0.58 2.56
N GLN A 92 7.47 0.44 2.37
CA GLN A 92 8.04 -0.24 1.20
C GLN A 92 7.67 -1.73 1.19
N MET A 93 7.74 -2.41 2.34
CA MET A 93 7.36 -3.82 2.44
C MET A 93 5.88 -4.02 2.14
N LEU A 94 5.00 -3.18 2.68
CA LEU A 94 3.57 -3.21 2.39
C LEU A 94 3.33 -2.97 0.89
N TYR A 95 3.99 -1.98 0.29
CA TYR A 95 3.90 -1.71 -1.15
C TYR A 95 4.32 -2.92 -2.00
N ILE A 96 5.44 -3.58 -1.67
CA ILE A 96 5.91 -4.76 -2.38
C ILE A 96 4.88 -5.88 -2.30
N ILE A 97 4.40 -6.18 -1.09
CA ILE A 97 3.41 -7.24 -0.86
C ILE A 97 2.12 -6.94 -1.62
N MET A 98 1.57 -5.74 -1.48
CA MET A 98 0.34 -5.33 -2.17
C MET A 98 0.51 -5.32 -3.70
N SER A 99 1.69 -4.96 -4.22
CA SER A 99 2.01 -5.02 -5.65
C SER A 99 2.02 -6.45 -6.20
N LEU A 100 2.44 -7.44 -5.38
CA LEU A 100 2.41 -8.86 -5.75
C LEU A 100 1.00 -9.42 -5.86
N LEU A 101 0.01 -8.80 -5.20
CA LEU A 101 -1.38 -9.23 -5.26
C LEU A 101 -1.97 -9.05 -6.66
N GLY A 102 -1.38 -8.19 -7.48
CA GLY A 102 -1.54 -8.17 -8.95
C GLY A 102 -2.93 -7.87 -9.49
N GLN A 103 -3.93 -7.65 -8.66
CA GLN A 103 -5.34 -7.51 -9.06
C GLN A 103 -5.88 -6.08 -8.99
N PHE A 104 -5.07 -5.14 -8.51
CA PHE A 104 -5.50 -3.76 -8.30
C PHE A 104 -5.28 -2.93 -9.56
N ASN A 105 -6.27 -2.11 -9.90
CA ASN A 105 -6.22 -1.17 -11.03
C ASN A 105 -5.27 0.03 -10.75
N GLY A 106 -4.68 0.09 -9.58
CA GLY A 106 -3.71 1.10 -9.19
C GLY A 106 -3.27 0.92 -7.74
N LEU A 107 -1.97 1.06 -7.54
CA LEU A 107 -1.34 1.12 -6.22
C LEU A 107 -0.29 2.22 -6.28
N ASP A 108 -0.54 3.31 -5.60
CA ASP A 108 0.32 4.48 -5.57
C ASP A 108 0.80 4.74 -4.15
N VAL A 109 2.06 5.15 -3.98
CA VAL A 109 2.64 5.55 -2.71
C VAL A 109 2.90 7.05 -2.69
N GLU A 110 2.92 7.61 -1.48
CA GLU A 110 3.25 9.02 -1.27
C GLU A 110 2.40 9.99 -2.10
N VAL A 111 1.09 9.71 -2.18
CA VAL A 111 0.17 10.45 -3.03
C VAL A 111 -0.10 11.85 -2.46
N HIS A 112 0.36 12.87 -3.18
CA HIS A 112 0.15 14.26 -2.78
C HIS A 112 -1.32 14.66 -2.85
N THR A 113 -1.79 15.33 -1.82
CA THR A 113 -3.10 15.98 -1.72
C THR A 113 -2.93 17.46 -1.43
N PRO A 114 -3.97 18.31 -1.56
CA PRO A 114 -3.87 19.73 -1.24
C PRO A 114 -3.42 20.03 0.20
N ARG A 115 -3.63 19.09 1.14
CA ARG A 115 -3.35 19.27 2.57
C ARG A 115 -2.25 18.38 3.13
N GLY A 116 -1.61 17.57 2.28
CA GLY A 116 -0.54 16.69 2.70
C GLY A 116 -0.28 15.56 1.74
N ARG A 117 0.19 14.44 2.25
CA ARG A 117 0.56 13.26 1.47
C ARG A 117 0.00 12.02 2.15
N VAL A 118 -0.73 11.21 1.38
CA VAL A 118 -1.21 9.88 1.79
C VAL A 118 -0.09 8.89 1.59
N ASP A 119 0.18 8.03 2.55
CA ASP A 119 1.28 7.07 2.45
C ASP A 119 1.06 6.07 1.31
N MET A 120 -0.16 5.57 1.15
CA MET A 120 -0.49 4.66 0.05
C MET A 120 -1.97 4.75 -0.32
N VAL A 121 -2.24 4.66 -1.62
CA VAL A 121 -3.60 4.58 -2.19
C VAL A 121 -3.70 3.32 -3.02
N MET A 122 -4.70 2.50 -2.77
CA MET A 122 -4.98 1.29 -3.51
C MET A 122 -6.38 1.35 -4.11
N ARG A 123 -6.50 1.05 -5.39
CA ARG A 123 -7.79 0.99 -6.08
C ARG A 123 -8.14 -0.45 -6.41
N SER A 124 -9.25 -0.95 -5.88
CA SER A 124 -9.90 -2.17 -6.32
C SER A 124 -11.04 -1.86 -7.30
N PRO A 125 -11.68 -2.87 -7.91
CA PRO A 125 -12.90 -2.65 -8.70
C PRO A 125 -14.03 -1.98 -7.90
N ASP A 126 -14.13 -2.27 -6.60
CA ASP A 126 -15.30 -1.97 -5.76
C ASP A 126 -15.03 -0.87 -4.72
N ALA A 127 -13.76 -0.53 -4.44
CA ALA A 127 -13.40 0.46 -3.43
C ALA A 127 -12.06 1.15 -3.69
N LEU A 128 -11.89 2.33 -3.08
CA LEU A 128 -10.62 3.03 -2.96
C LEU A 128 -10.14 2.98 -1.51
N TYR A 129 -8.95 2.46 -1.28
CA TYR A 129 -8.36 2.36 0.05
C TYR A 129 -7.29 3.43 0.25
N LEU A 130 -7.41 4.20 1.33
CA LEU A 130 -6.43 5.22 1.74
C LEU A 130 -5.71 4.71 2.98
N PHE A 131 -4.43 4.40 2.84
CA PHE A 131 -3.61 3.90 3.94
C PHE A 131 -2.76 5.02 4.53
N GLU A 132 -2.75 5.08 5.84
CA GLU A 132 -1.82 5.88 6.64
C GLU A 132 -1.12 4.96 7.62
N LEU A 133 0.20 5.04 7.64
CA LEU A 133 1.05 4.16 8.43
C LEU A 133 1.66 4.93 9.60
N LYS A 134 1.82 4.25 10.71
CA LYS A 134 2.56 4.76 11.87
C LYS A 134 3.49 3.68 12.39
N LEU A 135 4.57 4.12 13.01
CA LEU A 135 5.52 3.26 13.68
C LEU A 135 5.57 3.62 15.16
N ASN A 136 5.38 2.63 16.04
CA ASN A 136 5.42 2.79 17.51
C ASN A 136 4.45 3.86 18.04
N LYS A 137 3.25 3.95 17.44
CA LYS A 137 2.15 4.81 17.87
C LYS A 137 0.86 4.00 18.04
N ASP A 138 -0.23 4.43 17.41
CA ASP A 138 -1.51 3.72 17.35
C ASP A 138 -2.22 4.00 16.01
N ALA A 139 -3.19 3.16 15.68
CA ALA A 139 -3.99 3.32 14.48
C ALA A 139 -4.91 4.55 14.56
N ALA A 140 -5.31 4.99 15.75
CA ALA A 140 -6.11 6.19 15.95
C ALA A 140 -5.34 7.44 15.52
N THR A 141 -4.02 7.50 15.77
CA THR A 141 -3.13 8.56 15.27
C THR A 141 -3.10 8.61 13.74
N ALA A 142 -3.04 7.45 13.08
CA ALA A 142 -3.11 7.37 11.63
C ALA A 142 -4.45 7.87 11.10
N MET A 143 -5.56 7.40 11.66
CA MET A 143 -6.92 7.82 11.29
C MET A 143 -7.13 9.33 11.51
N LYS A 144 -6.63 9.85 12.63
CA LYS A 144 -6.65 11.30 12.91
C LYS A 144 -5.94 12.10 11.83
N GLN A 145 -4.81 11.62 11.32
CA GLN A 145 -4.08 12.29 10.25
C GLN A 145 -4.88 12.28 8.95
N ILE A 146 -5.45 11.13 8.54
CA ILE A 146 -6.31 11.03 7.34
C ILE A 146 -7.45 12.06 7.43
N ASN A 147 -8.09 12.17 8.59
CA ASN A 147 -9.24 13.05 8.80
C ASN A 147 -8.82 14.53 8.83
N LEU A 148 -7.79 14.90 9.59
CA LEU A 148 -7.31 16.29 9.67
C LEU A 148 -6.79 16.82 8.33
N LYS A 149 -6.16 15.97 7.54
CA LYS A 149 -5.64 16.32 6.21
C LYS A 149 -6.68 16.18 5.11
N ASP A 150 -7.87 15.67 5.45
CA ASP A 150 -8.99 15.51 4.53
C ASP A 150 -8.57 14.83 3.21
N TYR A 151 -7.83 13.73 3.33
CA TYR A 151 -7.29 13.03 2.17
C TYR A 151 -8.37 12.49 1.23
N ALA A 152 -9.53 12.12 1.78
CA ALA A 152 -10.64 11.58 1.01
C ALA A 152 -11.20 12.59 0.00
N SER A 153 -11.19 13.90 0.28
CA SER A 153 -11.71 14.93 -0.62
C SER A 153 -11.03 14.95 -1.98
N LYS A 154 -9.75 14.56 -2.08
CA LYS A 154 -9.06 14.42 -3.37
C LYS A 154 -9.73 13.41 -4.28
N PHE A 155 -10.36 12.40 -3.71
CA PHE A 155 -10.93 11.25 -4.42
C PHE A 155 -12.45 11.26 -4.49
N ALA A 156 -13.09 12.37 -4.11
CA ALA A 156 -14.56 12.50 -4.08
C ALA A 156 -15.23 12.25 -5.46
N LEU A 157 -14.50 12.38 -6.55
CA LEU A 157 -14.99 12.15 -7.91
C LEU A 157 -14.65 10.75 -8.45
N CYS A 158 -14.10 9.86 -7.64
CA CYS A 158 -13.70 8.52 -8.13
C CYS A 158 -14.88 7.56 -8.31
N ASN A 159 -16.09 7.92 -7.82
CA ASN A 159 -17.30 7.11 -7.85
C ASN A 159 -17.16 5.72 -7.21
N LEU A 160 -16.25 5.59 -6.25
CA LEU A 160 -16.04 4.38 -5.47
C LEU A 160 -16.18 4.70 -3.97
N PRO A 161 -16.70 3.76 -3.17
CA PRO A 161 -16.59 3.84 -1.72
C PRO A 161 -15.13 4.06 -1.30
N ILE A 162 -14.89 4.92 -0.33
CA ILE A 162 -13.55 5.19 0.19
C ILE A 162 -13.41 4.51 1.55
N VAL A 163 -12.41 3.65 1.66
CA VAL A 163 -12.05 2.97 2.91
C VAL A 163 -10.77 3.59 3.44
N LYS A 164 -10.84 4.23 4.59
CA LYS A 164 -9.67 4.70 5.34
C LYS A 164 -9.08 3.55 6.13
N VAL A 165 -7.78 3.38 6.08
CA VAL A 165 -7.05 2.30 6.74
C VAL A 165 -5.87 2.90 7.50
N GLY A 166 -5.99 2.98 8.82
CA GLY A 166 -4.91 3.34 9.71
C GLY A 166 -4.19 2.10 10.21
N ILE A 167 -2.86 2.05 10.07
CA ILE A 167 -2.04 0.91 10.50
C ILE A 167 -0.93 1.43 11.40
N ASN A 168 -0.73 0.79 12.56
CA ASN A 168 0.45 0.97 13.37
C ASN A 168 1.32 -0.27 13.35
N PHE A 169 2.61 -0.08 13.03
CA PHE A 169 3.64 -1.10 13.13
C PHE A 169 4.38 -0.95 14.47
N ASP A 170 4.72 -2.07 15.07
CA ASP A 170 5.59 -2.15 16.22
C ASP A 170 6.98 -2.61 15.76
N SER A 171 8.01 -1.80 16.00
CA SER A 171 9.37 -2.09 15.56
C SER A 171 10.05 -3.17 16.40
N GLU A 172 9.62 -3.39 17.64
CA GLU A 172 10.14 -4.45 18.51
C GLU A 172 9.54 -5.80 18.14
N GLN A 173 8.20 -5.84 17.97
CA GLN A 173 7.47 -7.03 17.55
C GLN A 173 7.56 -7.27 16.04
N ARG A 174 7.93 -6.24 15.26
CA ARG A 174 8.07 -6.25 13.80
C ARG A 174 6.84 -6.70 13.04
N THR A 175 5.71 -6.27 13.52
CA THR A 175 4.42 -6.62 12.93
C THR A 175 3.43 -5.48 13.09
N ILE A 176 2.25 -5.66 12.54
CA ILE A 176 1.11 -4.78 12.83
C ILE A 176 0.69 -5.01 14.27
N SER A 177 0.73 -3.96 15.08
CA SER A 177 0.29 -3.99 16.48
C SER A 177 -1.13 -3.47 16.64
N ASP A 178 -1.56 -2.56 15.73
CA ASP A 178 -2.88 -1.93 15.81
C ASP A 178 -3.34 -1.53 14.40
N ARG A 179 -4.66 -1.58 14.15
CA ARG A 179 -5.28 -1.15 12.89
C ARG A 179 -6.68 -0.64 13.11
N SER A 180 -7.11 0.29 12.26
CA SER A 180 -8.45 0.87 12.26
C SER A 180 -8.93 1.05 10.83
N LEU A 181 -10.20 0.75 10.61
CA LEU A 181 -10.87 0.90 9.32
C LEU A 181 -12.10 1.78 9.46
N GLU A 182 -12.31 2.66 8.51
CA GLU A 182 -13.49 3.51 8.42
C GLU A 182 -13.96 3.58 6.98
N LEU A 183 -15.19 3.14 6.70
CA LEU A 183 -15.81 3.25 5.39
C LEU A 183 -16.52 4.60 5.28
N ILE A 184 -16.20 5.36 4.25
CA ILE A 184 -16.95 6.55 3.85
C ILE A 184 -17.80 6.17 2.64
N TYR A 185 -19.11 6.17 2.82
CA TYR A 185 -20.04 6.18 1.71
C TYR A 185 -20.00 7.56 1.05
N ASP A 186 -19.91 7.58 -0.27
CA ASP A 186 -19.83 8.81 -1.06
C ASP A 186 -20.95 9.78 -0.66
N ALA A 187 -20.59 11.06 -0.51
CA ALA A 187 -21.54 12.14 -0.20
C ALA A 187 -22.62 12.34 -1.28
N LEU A 188 -22.52 11.66 -2.42
CA LEU A 188 -23.55 11.67 -3.46
C LEU A 188 -24.71 10.73 -3.14
N THR A 189 -24.53 9.68 -2.36
CA THR A 189 -25.63 8.80 -1.90
C THR A 189 -26.49 9.45 -0.84
N LEU A 190 -25.97 10.44 -0.10
CA LEU A 190 -26.72 11.18 0.94
C LEU A 190 -27.60 12.32 0.36
N ARG A 191 -27.53 12.62 -0.93
CA ARG A 191 -28.36 13.66 -1.58
C ARG A 191 -29.61 13.12 -2.24
N ASN A 192 -29.80 11.80 -2.31
CA ASN A 192 -30.95 11.15 -2.96
C ASN A 192 -31.78 10.29 -1.98
N GLY A 193 -31.63 10.51 -0.66
CA GLY A 193 -32.45 9.90 0.38
C GLY A 193 -33.36 10.93 1.06
#